data_191efc3782b2d53ecb4b925146299307
#
_entry.id   191efc3782b2d53ecb4b925146299307
#
_cell.length_a   1.000
_cell.length_b   1.000
_cell.length_c   1.000
_cell.angle_alpha   90.00
_cell.angle_beta   90.00
_cell.angle_gamma   90.00
#
_symmetry.space_group_name_H-M   'P 1'
#
loop_
_entity.id
_entity.type
_entity.pdbx_description
1 polymer ?
#
loop_
_entity_poly.entity_id
_entity_poly.type
_entity_poly.pdbx_seq_one_letter_code
_entity_poly.pdbx_strand_id
1 'polypeptide(L)'
;VSTALYRRYRPETFAEVIGQEHVTEPLITALTNNRVNHAYLFSGPRGCGKTTSARILARCLNCAQGPTPTPCGVCDSCRELSRDGGGSLDVIEMDAASHGGVDHARDLRERATLAPVRDRYKIFIIDEAHMVTREGFNALLKIVEEPPEHIKFIFATTEPNKVLGTIRSRTHHYPFRLIPPEVLLPYLEKLCGEENVPVESGVLQLVIRAGGGSVRDSLSILDQLIAGANTESGISYDRAVALLGYTHAQLLDNVIDAFSTQDAPSLFEAVSRVVATGQDPRRFVEDLLERLRDLIVVQAVPQNAAQILQGVPADQIERLKTQAQAFATAQLTGAASTVNEVLNSMTGATNPQLQLELLCARLLVPAEDTTSLIARLESLEQXXXXXXXXXXXXXXXXXPPHSGALSLHPTGLCPPGRTTQDAPRVPPNSKQTAHLARALSPPLRRHRFTPARSLAAPSRAMNSPSPAHHMMVRTRRVAPHPTGSISNRLRIPHNPHVLCRRRVIKEPPTVPRVPPSSVRPPVTVRVYPTRYYRFAATGV
;
A
#
# COMPACT_ATOMS: atom_id res chain seq x y z
N VAL A 1 25.05 -13.06 14.25
CA VAL A 1 23.63 -12.88 13.89
C VAL A 1 23.58 -11.96 12.68
N SER A 2 23.06 -12.44 11.55
CA SER A 2 22.90 -11.61 10.36
C SER A 2 21.83 -10.54 10.61
N THR A 3 22.19 -9.31 10.31
CA THR A 3 21.25 -8.18 10.41
C THR A 3 20.28 -8.24 9.22
N ALA A 4 18.99 -8.07 9.46
CA ALA A 4 17.96 -8.10 8.42
C ALA A 4 18.27 -7.10 7.28
N LEU A 5 17.97 -7.50 6.03
CA LEU A 5 18.27 -6.72 4.81
C LEU A 5 17.80 -5.27 4.91
N TYR A 6 16.57 -5.04 5.39
CA TYR A 6 16.01 -3.69 5.48
C TYR A 6 16.77 -2.77 6.46
N ARG A 7 17.58 -3.35 7.39
CA ARG A 7 18.50 -2.60 8.26
C ARG A 7 19.87 -2.43 7.61
N ARG A 8 20.41 -3.51 7.06
CA ARG A 8 21.74 -3.54 6.42
C ARG A 8 21.81 -2.60 5.20
N TYR A 9 20.74 -2.51 4.43
CA TYR A 9 20.64 -1.64 3.24
C TYR A 9 19.85 -0.35 3.49
N ARG A 10 19.75 0.06 4.77
CA ARG A 10 19.08 1.32 5.13
C ARG A 10 19.91 2.51 4.59
N PRO A 11 19.33 3.40 3.77
CA PRO A 11 20.04 4.57 3.24
C PRO A 11 20.65 5.44 4.35
N GLU A 12 21.85 5.93 4.13
CA GLU A 12 22.58 6.83 5.02
C GLU A 12 22.71 8.26 4.48
N THR A 13 22.41 8.45 3.19
CA THR A 13 22.41 9.76 2.52
C THR A 13 21.13 9.91 1.69
N PHE A 14 20.75 11.15 1.35
CA PHE A 14 19.59 11.42 0.51
C PHE A 14 19.77 10.88 -0.92
N ALA A 15 21.01 10.76 -1.39
CA ALA A 15 21.33 10.20 -2.72
C ALA A 15 21.03 8.69 -2.83
N GLU A 16 21.00 7.98 -1.69
CA GLU A 16 20.70 6.54 -1.63
C GLU A 16 19.20 6.25 -1.50
N VAL A 17 18.38 7.28 -1.26
CA VAL A 17 16.93 7.11 -1.10
C VAL A 17 16.29 7.02 -2.49
N ILE A 18 15.79 5.83 -2.84
CA ILE A 18 15.21 5.58 -4.17
C ILE A 18 13.75 6.04 -4.26
N GLY A 19 13.35 6.56 -5.43
CA GLY A 19 11.96 6.85 -5.79
C GLY A 19 11.29 7.97 -4.97
N GLN A 20 12.09 8.81 -4.27
CA GLN A 20 11.56 9.92 -3.47
C GLN A 20 12.21 11.26 -3.88
N GLU A 21 12.59 11.40 -5.14
CA GLU A 21 13.30 12.58 -5.67
C GLU A 21 12.53 13.87 -5.37
N HIS A 22 11.22 13.84 -5.48
CA HIS A 22 10.32 14.97 -5.18
C HIS A 22 10.39 15.44 -3.70
N VAL A 23 10.97 14.63 -2.80
CA VAL A 23 11.23 14.96 -1.38
C VAL A 23 12.72 15.26 -1.18
N THR A 24 13.61 14.41 -1.70
CA THR A 24 15.05 14.51 -1.43
C THR A 24 15.68 15.73 -2.11
N GLU A 25 15.30 16.07 -3.35
CA GLU A 25 15.83 17.23 -4.07
C GLU A 25 15.55 18.57 -3.36
N PRO A 26 14.29 18.86 -2.94
CA PRO A 26 14.04 20.07 -2.16
C PRO A 26 14.78 20.11 -0.82
N LEU A 27 14.94 18.97 -0.14
CA LEU A 27 15.71 18.91 1.13
C LEU A 27 17.19 19.17 0.88
N ILE A 28 17.78 18.58 -0.15
CA ILE A 28 19.17 18.81 -0.58
C ILE A 28 19.37 20.30 -0.88
N THR A 29 18.45 20.89 -1.65
CA THR A 29 18.48 22.31 -2.02
C THR A 29 18.40 23.22 -0.79
N ALA A 30 17.51 22.90 0.16
CA ALA A 30 17.34 23.65 1.41
C ALA A 30 18.62 23.60 2.26
N LEU A 31 19.25 22.42 2.36
CA LEU A 31 20.50 22.23 3.09
C LEU A 31 21.66 22.98 2.43
N THR A 32 21.78 22.91 1.10
CA THR A 32 22.82 23.61 0.34
C THR A 32 22.74 25.13 0.52
N ASN A 33 21.51 25.66 0.55
CA ASN A 33 21.25 27.09 0.72
C ASN A 33 21.16 27.52 2.18
N ASN A 34 21.43 26.63 3.12
CA ASN A 34 21.34 26.85 4.56
C ASN A 34 19.96 27.40 4.98
N ARG A 35 18.90 26.96 4.31
CA ARG A 35 17.50 27.34 4.59
C ARG A 35 16.81 26.24 5.41
N VAL A 36 17.29 26.08 6.64
CA VAL A 36 16.84 25.03 7.54
C VAL A 36 15.65 25.47 8.38
N ASN A 37 14.52 24.80 8.25
CA ASN A 37 13.33 25.11 9.05
C ASN A 37 13.45 24.50 10.46
N HIS A 38 12.59 24.95 11.38
CA HIS A 38 12.52 24.43 12.75
C HIS A 38 11.69 23.14 12.86
N ALA A 39 10.74 22.91 11.92
CA ALA A 39 9.81 21.77 11.99
C ALA A 39 9.50 21.20 10.60
N TYR A 40 9.57 19.89 10.50
CA TYR A 40 9.31 19.11 9.29
C TYR A 40 8.20 18.09 9.57
N LEU A 41 7.37 17.82 8.56
CA LEU A 41 6.36 16.76 8.61
C LEU A 41 6.55 15.83 7.41
N PHE A 42 6.98 14.61 7.66
CA PHE A 42 7.16 13.54 6.67
C PHE A 42 5.92 12.65 6.72
N SER A 43 5.10 12.67 5.68
CA SER A 43 3.88 11.86 5.61
C SER A 43 3.96 10.84 4.50
N GLY A 44 3.16 9.79 4.57
CA GLY A 44 3.05 8.79 3.50
C GLY A 44 2.95 7.36 4.02
N PRO A 45 2.76 6.39 3.12
CA PRO A 45 2.56 5.00 3.50
C PRO A 45 3.68 4.41 4.34
N ARG A 46 3.40 3.27 5.00
CA ARG A 46 4.41 2.52 5.75
C ARG A 46 5.52 2.05 4.82
N GLY A 47 6.75 2.07 5.32
CA GLY A 47 7.91 1.47 4.66
C GLY A 47 8.51 2.26 3.49
N CYS A 48 8.02 3.49 3.19
CA CYS A 48 8.50 4.34 2.09
C CYS A 48 9.72 5.21 2.44
N GLY A 49 10.30 5.08 3.65
CA GLY A 49 11.55 5.75 4.04
C GLY A 49 11.42 6.99 4.91
N LYS A 50 10.24 7.33 5.48
CA LYS A 50 10.01 8.53 6.32
C LYS A 50 11.00 8.65 7.48
N THR A 51 11.06 7.64 8.35
CA THR A 51 11.94 7.61 9.52
C THR A 51 13.42 7.58 9.13
N THR A 52 13.75 6.89 8.03
CA THR A 52 15.09 6.86 7.45
C THR A 52 15.52 8.28 7.03
N SER A 53 14.66 8.97 6.26
CA SER A 53 14.93 10.34 5.81
C SER A 53 14.99 11.33 6.98
N ALA A 54 14.23 11.09 8.06
CA ALA A 54 14.31 11.88 9.28
C ALA A 54 15.70 11.75 9.93
N ARG A 55 16.24 10.53 10.01
CA ARG A 55 17.61 10.29 10.53
C ARG A 55 18.67 10.88 9.61
N ILE A 56 18.50 10.76 8.28
CA ILE A 56 19.42 11.37 7.29
C ILE A 56 19.42 12.89 7.47
N LEU A 57 18.25 13.51 7.61
CA LEU A 57 18.13 14.95 7.84
C LEU A 57 18.84 15.36 9.14
N ALA A 58 18.62 14.63 10.22
CA ALA A 58 19.31 14.87 11.51
C ALA A 58 20.82 14.77 11.35
N ARG A 59 21.31 13.77 10.62
CA ARG A 59 22.72 13.56 10.32
C ARG A 59 23.30 14.71 9.49
N CYS A 60 22.56 15.21 8.50
CA CYS A 60 22.93 16.36 7.66
C CYS A 60 23.03 17.65 8.49
N LEU A 61 22.11 17.85 9.42
CA LEU A 61 22.03 19.05 10.27
C LEU A 61 23.15 19.08 11.33
N ASN A 62 23.43 17.93 11.94
CA ASN A 62 24.38 17.82 13.07
C ASN A 62 25.80 17.40 12.66
N CYS A 63 26.02 17.15 11.37
CA CYS A 63 27.38 16.89 10.87
C CYS A 63 28.33 18.01 11.26
N ALA A 64 29.56 17.69 11.65
CA ALA A 64 30.58 18.68 11.98
C ALA A 64 30.82 19.69 10.82
N GLN A 65 30.65 19.23 9.56
CA GLN A 65 30.74 20.05 8.36
C GLN A 65 29.41 20.70 7.94
N GLY A 66 28.33 20.44 8.72
CA GLY A 66 26.99 20.85 8.33
C GLY A 66 26.54 22.23 8.77
N PRO A 67 25.30 22.60 8.46
CA PRO A 67 24.33 21.81 7.69
C PRO A 67 24.82 21.51 6.28
N THR A 68 24.71 20.26 5.85
CA THR A 68 25.21 19.81 4.53
C THR A 68 24.30 18.71 3.96
N PRO A 69 24.06 18.67 2.66
CA PRO A 69 23.31 17.55 2.06
C PRO A 69 24.10 16.24 2.04
N THR A 70 25.43 16.30 2.17
CA THR A 70 26.33 15.14 2.17
C THR A 70 27.07 15.06 3.50
N PRO A 71 26.54 14.35 4.50
CA PRO A 71 27.21 14.21 5.79
C PRO A 71 28.55 13.48 5.65
N CYS A 72 29.56 13.90 6.43
CA CYS A 72 30.95 13.45 6.26
C CYS A 72 31.18 11.95 6.59
N GLY A 73 30.27 11.33 7.34
CA GLY A 73 30.36 9.91 7.74
C GLY A 73 31.35 9.58 8.85
N VAL A 74 32.26 10.50 9.19
CA VAL A 74 33.40 10.21 10.08
C VAL A 74 33.35 10.93 11.44
N CYS A 75 32.61 12.04 11.55
CA CYS A 75 32.46 12.73 12.84
C CYS A 75 31.56 11.93 13.79
N ASP A 76 31.61 12.23 15.06
CA ASP A 76 30.88 11.47 16.09
C ASP A 76 29.38 11.46 15.84
N SER A 77 28.78 12.61 15.51
CA SER A 77 27.35 12.69 15.16
C SER A 77 27.01 11.79 13.97
N CYS A 78 27.84 11.79 12.91
CA CYS A 78 27.62 10.93 11.74
C CYS A 78 27.74 9.44 12.07
N ARG A 79 28.70 9.07 12.93
CA ARG A 79 28.88 7.67 13.36
C ARG A 79 27.73 7.19 14.24
N GLU A 80 27.31 8.03 15.20
CA GLU A 80 26.21 7.71 16.13
C GLU A 80 24.87 7.56 15.39
N LEU A 81 24.66 8.37 14.34
CA LEU A 81 23.41 8.37 13.54
C LEU A 81 23.49 7.45 12.31
N SER A 82 24.61 6.69 12.14
CA SER A 82 24.73 5.69 11.06
C SER A 82 23.77 4.52 11.29
N ARG A 83 23.69 3.62 10.31
CA ARG A 83 22.82 2.41 10.39
C ARG A 83 23.20 1.51 11.57
N ASP A 84 24.49 1.46 11.91
CA ASP A 84 25.02 0.63 12.99
C ASP A 84 25.29 1.45 14.28
N GLY A 85 24.98 2.73 14.25
CA GLY A 85 25.23 3.64 15.37
C GLY A 85 24.25 3.46 16.54
N GLY A 86 24.71 3.76 17.75
CA GLY A 86 23.93 3.62 18.99
C GLY A 86 22.93 4.74 19.25
N GLY A 87 22.85 5.73 18.37
CA GLY A 87 22.03 6.93 18.58
C GLY A 87 22.82 8.07 19.21
N SER A 88 22.37 9.31 19.03
CA SER A 88 23.02 10.52 19.55
C SER A 88 22.24 11.09 20.74
N LEU A 89 22.97 11.67 21.70
CA LEU A 89 22.39 12.37 22.86
C LEU A 89 21.54 13.60 22.43
N ASP A 90 21.91 14.19 21.30
CA ASP A 90 21.24 15.39 20.79
C ASP A 90 20.18 15.08 19.70
N VAL A 91 19.98 13.79 19.36
CA VAL A 91 18.92 13.36 18.46
C VAL A 91 18.04 12.34 19.18
N ILE A 92 16.90 12.82 19.64
CA ILE A 92 15.95 12.03 20.43
C ILE A 92 14.88 11.48 19.49
N GLU A 93 14.90 10.17 19.25
CA GLU A 93 13.91 9.48 18.45
C GLU A 93 12.90 8.81 19.38
N MET A 94 11.62 9.12 19.19
CA MET A 94 10.55 8.53 19.97
C MET A 94 9.44 8.01 19.04
N ASP A 95 8.93 6.85 19.38
CA ASP A 95 7.76 6.26 18.74
C ASP A 95 6.50 6.69 19.50
N ALA A 96 5.65 7.48 18.88
CA ALA A 96 4.44 7.99 19.51
C ALA A 96 3.40 6.88 19.77
N ALA A 97 3.51 5.72 19.12
CA ALA A 97 2.63 4.59 19.41
C ALA A 97 2.84 4.06 20.84
N SER A 98 4.07 4.12 21.33
CA SER A 98 4.43 3.70 22.70
C SER A 98 4.53 4.88 23.68
N HIS A 99 4.81 6.08 23.21
CA HIS A 99 5.12 7.27 24.02
C HIS A 99 4.28 8.52 23.63
N GLY A 100 3.07 8.34 23.10
CA GLY A 100 2.21 9.43 22.61
C GLY A 100 1.41 10.19 23.67
N GLY A 101 1.54 9.85 24.94
CA GLY A 101 0.80 10.45 26.05
C GLY A 101 1.24 11.86 26.41
N VAL A 102 0.40 12.56 27.20
CA VAL A 102 0.64 13.95 27.62
C VAL A 102 1.88 14.09 28.49
N ASP A 103 2.21 13.10 29.32
CA ASP A 103 3.36 13.18 30.22
C ASP A 103 4.67 13.06 29.44
N HIS A 104 4.73 12.18 28.45
CA HIS A 104 5.88 12.09 27.54
C HIS A 104 6.08 13.41 26.75
N ALA A 105 4.96 14.02 26.33
CA ALA A 105 5.03 15.31 25.64
C ALA A 105 5.54 16.44 26.55
N ARG A 106 5.20 16.41 27.83
CA ARG A 106 5.71 17.36 28.85
C ARG A 106 7.21 17.15 29.08
N ASP A 107 7.64 15.90 29.26
CA ASP A 107 9.06 15.52 29.40
C ASP A 107 9.87 15.98 28.16
N LEU A 108 9.33 15.75 26.96
CA LEU A 108 9.94 16.20 25.72
C LEU A 108 10.07 17.72 25.68
N ARG A 109 9.03 18.44 26.10
CA ARG A 109 9.04 19.92 26.17
C ARG A 109 10.11 20.40 27.16
N GLU A 110 10.24 19.77 28.33
CA GLU A 110 11.26 20.11 29.33
C GLU A 110 12.67 19.87 28.78
N ARG A 111 12.90 18.72 28.14
CA ARG A 111 14.17 18.41 27.47
C ARG A 111 14.49 19.41 26.35
N ALA A 112 13.46 19.89 25.65
CA ALA A 112 13.63 20.84 24.55
C ALA A 112 14.06 22.24 25.02
N THR A 113 13.89 22.60 26.29
CA THR A 113 14.42 23.85 26.82
C THR A 113 15.95 23.83 27.06
N LEU A 114 16.52 22.61 27.13
CA LEU A 114 17.95 22.43 27.39
C LEU A 114 18.76 22.51 26.08
N ALA A 115 19.89 23.21 26.13
CA ALA A 115 20.81 23.27 24.99
C ALA A 115 21.32 21.89 24.60
N PRO A 116 21.74 21.70 23.33
CA PRO A 116 22.37 20.44 22.93
C PRO A 116 23.68 20.22 23.72
N VAL A 117 24.00 18.95 23.94
CA VAL A 117 25.20 18.56 24.74
C VAL A 117 26.48 18.75 23.93
N ARG A 118 26.45 18.43 22.65
CA ARG A 118 27.63 18.44 21.79
C ARG A 118 27.34 19.00 20.40
N ASP A 119 26.22 18.59 19.81
CA ASP A 119 25.91 18.87 18.41
C ASP A 119 25.33 20.28 18.22
N ARG A 120 25.15 20.70 16.95
CA ARG A 120 24.63 22.04 16.60
C ARG A 120 23.17 22.20 16.99
N TYR A 121 22.37 21.16 16.76
CA TYR A 121 20.92 21.18 17.01
C TYR A 121 20.52 20.03 17.91
N LYS A 122 19.54 20.28 18.77
CA LYS A 122 18.83 19.25 19.49
C LYS A 122 17.61 18.89 18.65
N ILE A 123 17.56 17.66 18.16
CA ILE A 123 16.58 17.22 17.17
C ILE A 123 15.65 16.19 17.78
N PHE A 124 14.35 16.40 17.62
CA PHE A 124 13.30 15.48 18.07
C PHE A 124 12.65 14.84 16.85
N ILE A 125 12.85 13.53 16.68
CA ILE A 125 12.18 12.71 15.65
C ILE A 125 11.01 12.01 16.34
N ILE A 126 9.79 12.37 15.95
CA ILE A 126 8.55 11.80 16.50
C ILE A 126 7.94 10.92 15.42
N ASP A 127 8.15 9.61 15.54
CA ASP A 127 7.62 8.62 14.59
C ASP A 127 6.18 8.26 14.96
N GLU A 128 5.40 7.90 13.96
CA GLU A 128 3.94 7.67 14.01
C GLU A 128 3.21 8.79 14.77
N ALA A 129 3.57 10.03 14.42
CA ALA A 129 3.10 11.25 15.11
C ALA A 129 1.58 11.35 15.23
N HIS A 130 0.82 10.66 14.37
CA HIS A 130 -0.65 10.59 14.46
C HIS A 130 -1.14 9.90 15.74
N MET A 131 -0.26 9.17 16.44
CA MET A 131 -0.55 8.49 17.72
C MET A 131 -0.39 9.42 18.92
N VAL A 132 0.20 10.60 18.75
CA VAL A 132 0.29 11.61 19.83
C VAL A 132 -1.12 12.09 20.17
N THR A 133 -1.46 12.04 21.45
CA THR A 133 -2.79 12.50 21.92
C THR A 133 -2.96 14.00 21.67
N ARG A 134 -4.20 14.45 21.61
CA ARG A 134 -4.52 15.87 21.41
C ARG A 134 -3.92 16.73 22.53
N GLU A 135 -3.95 16.23 23.76
CA GLU A 135 -3.36 16.88 24.95
C GLU A 135 -1.84 16.91 24.87
N GLY A 136 -1.22 15.82 24.33
CA GLY A 136 0.21 15.75 24.05
C GLY A 136 0.64 16.80 23.03
N PHE A 137 -0.07 16.91 21.92
CA PHE A 137 0.18 17.97 20.93
C PHE A 137 0.04 19.36 21.54
N ASN A 138 -1.00 19.60 22.37
CA ASN A 138 -1.22 20.88 23.03
C ASN A 138 -0.04 21.25 23.95
N ALA A 139 0.58 20.26 24.62
CA ALA A 139 1.76 20.48 25.43
C ALA A 139 2.98 20.90 24.60
N LEU A 140 3.07 20.42 23.35
CA LEU A 140 4.17 20.75 22.42
C LEU A 140 3.93 22.04 21.62
N LEU A 141 2.69 22.52 21.51
CA LEU A 141 2.32 23.64 20.64
C LEU A 141 3.23 24.86 20.84
N LYS A 142 3.41 25.28 22.10
CA LYS A 142 4.18 26.49 22.41
C LYS A 142 5.62 26.43 21.91
N ILE A 143 6.29 25.25 22.04
CA ILE A 143 7.67 25.11 21.62
C ILE A 143 7.80 24.87 20.10
N VAL A 144 6.73 24.39 19.44
CA VAL A 144 6.70 24.28 17.97
C VAL A 144 6.37 25.63 17.34
N GLU A 145 5.59 26.47 18.03
CA GLU A 145 5.24 27.83 17.56
C GLU A 145 6.40 28.81 17.71
N GLU A 146 7.07 28.76 18.87
CA GLU A 146 8.18 29.66 19.21
C GLU A 146 9.40 28.82 19.64
N PRO A 147 10.02 28.10 18.71
CA PRO A 147 11.12 27.22 19.05
C PRO A 147 12.41 27.99 19.33
N PRO A 148 13.21 27.58 20.33
CA PRO A 148 14.60 28.04 20.44
C PRO A 148 15.38 27.70 19.16
N GLU A 149 16.35 28.52 18.81
CA GLU A 149 17.12 28.40 17.56
C GLU A 149 17.77 27.02 17.39
N HIS A 150 18.19 26.44 18.51
CA HIS A 150 18.89 25.15 18.54
C HIS A 150 17.95 23.92 18.43
N ILE A 151 16.62 24.12 18.42
CA ILE A 151 15.65 23.02 18.41
C ILE A 151 15.16 22.75 16.98
N LYS A 152 15.07 21.47 16.62
CA LYS A 152 14.44 21.02 15.36
C LYS A 152 13.48 19.87 15.65
N PHE A 153 12.31 19.89 15.00
CA PHE A 153 11.31 18.83 15.08
C PHE A 153 11.15 18.14 13.73
N ILE A 154 11.10 16.82 13.73
CA ILE A 154 10.80 16.03 12.54
C ILE A 154 9.67 15.04 12.90
N PHE A 155 8.48 15.34 12.45
CA PHE A 155 7.30 14.48 12.63
C PHE A 155 7.22 13.52 11.45
N ALA A 156 7.09 12.21 11.70
CA ALA A 156 6.84 11.20 10.68
C ALA A 156 5.48 10.56 10.95
N THR A 157 4.66 10.38 9.91
CA THR A 157 3.29 9.86 10.08
C THR A 157 2.80 9.13 8.83
N THR A 158 2.01 8.08 9.05
CA THR A 158 1.24 7.45 7.97
C THR A 158 -0.11 8.16 7.73
N GLU A 159 -0.60 8.93 8.72
CA GLU A 159 -1.92 9.58 8.67
C GLU A 159 -1.81 11.08 8.97
N PRO A 160 -1.44 11.89 7.97
CA PRO A 160 -1.24 13.34 8.20
C PRO A 160 -2.51 14.07 8.65
N ASN A 161 -3.67 13.56 8.31
CA ASN A 161 -4.96 14.17 8.68
C ASN A 161 -5.27 14.04 10.18
N LYS A 162 -4.70 13.05 10.86
CA LYS A 162 -4.83 12.87 12.31
C LYS A 162 -3.88 13.76 13.12
N VAL A 163 -2.81 14.26 12.49
CA VAL A 163 -1.89 15.24 13.13
C VAL A 163 -2.64 16.56 13.31
N LEU A 164 -2.53 17.14 14.51
CA LEU A 164 -3.24 18.38 14.86
C LEU A 164 -2.95 19.49 13.84
N GLY A 165 -4.01 20.11 13.31
CA GLY A 165 -3.92 21.11 12.25
C GLY A 165 -3.00 22.29 12.58
N THR A 166 -2.96 22.69 13.85
CA THR A 166 -2.07 23.76 14.36
C THR A 166 -0.59 23.39 14.26
N ILE A 167 -0.22 22.11 14.45
CA ILE A 167 1.14 21.60 14.25
C ILE A 167 1.44 21.56 12.74
N ARG A 168 0.51 20.96 11.96
CA ARG A 168 0.68 20.78 10.51
C ARG A 168 0.90 22.12 9.76
N SER A 169 0.21 23.18 10.18
CA SER A 169 0.36 24.51 9.55
C SER A 169 1.71 25.19 9.83
N ARG A 170 2.48 24.69 10.81
CA ARG A 170 3.78 25.22 11.22
C ARG A 170 4.97 24.34 10.78
N THR A 171 4.69 23.26 10.06
CA THR A 171 5.70 22.32 9.58
C THR A 171 5.86 22.41 8.07
N HIS A 172 7.08 22.22 7.57
CA HIS A 172 7.32 21.99 6.15
C HIS A 172 6.94 20.54 5.83
N HIS A 173 5.90 20.35 5.01
CA HIS A 173 5.28 19.06 4.71
C HIS A 173 5.89 18.43 3.46
N TYR A 174 6.39 17.21 3.59
CA TYR A 174 7.02 16.40 2.54
C TYR A 174 6.25 15.06 2.44
N PRO A 175 5.45 14.87 1.37
CA PRO A 175 4.68 13.64 1.19
C PRO A 175 5.51 12.57 0.47
N PHE A 176 5.81 11.49 1.14
CA PHE A 176 6.45 10.28 0.59
C PHE A 176 5.42 9.42 -0.12
N ARG A 177 5.86 8.66 -1.13
CA ARG A 177 5.01 7.80 -1.96
C ARG A 177 5.50 6.36 -1.93
N LEU A 178 4.63 5.44 -2.34
CA LEU A 178 5.05 4.06 -2.64
C LEU A 178 5.97 4.09 -3.87
N ILE A 179 6.92 3.17 -3.90
CA ILE A 179 7.91 3.11 -4.99
C ILE A 179 7.32 2.29 -6.15
N PRO A 180 7.34 2.82 -7.38
CA PRO A 180 6.87 2.06 -8.54
C PRO A 180 7.74 0.82 -8.80
N PRO A 181 7.15 -0.25 -9.36
CA PRO A 181 7.89 -1.48 -9.70
C PRO A 181 9.13 -1.24 -10.57
N GLU A 182 9.06 -0.28 -11.49
CA GLU A 182 10.14 0.08 -12.43
C GLU A 182 11.41 0.56 -11.70
N VAL A 183 11.27 1.19 -10.55
CA VAL A 183 12.37 1.69 -9.72
C VAL A 183 12.80 0.62 -8.72
N LEU A 184 11.84 -0.15 -8.20
CA LEU A 184 12.10 -1.14 -7.15
C LEU A 184 12.76 -2.40 -7.69
N LEU A 185 12.41 -2.85 -8.90
CA LEU A 185 12.95 -4.08 -9.51
C LEU A 185 14.47 -4.03 -9.69
N PRO A 186 15.04 -3.03 -10.39
CA PRO A 186 16.51 -2.98 -10.54
C PRO A 186 17.25 -2.81 -9.20
N TYR A 187 16.61 -2.18 -8.21
CA TYR A 187 17.18 -2.05 -6.88
C TYR A 187 17.27 -3.43 -6.19
N LEU A 188 16.20 -4.23 -6.25
CA LEU A 188 16.20 -5.60 -5.68
C LEU A 188 17.18 -6.52 -6.41
N GLU A 189 17.28 -6.41 -7.75
CA GLU A 189 18.25 -7.15 -8.57
C GLU A 189 19.68 -6.84 -8.13
N LYS A 190 20.00 -5.56 -7.95
CA LYS A 190 21.30 -5.11 -7.45
C LYS A 190 21.61 -5.73 -6.09
N LEU A 191 20.65 -5.73 -5.17
CA LEU A 191 20.84 -6.30 -3.82
C LEU A 191 21.06 -7.82 -3.86
N CYS A 192 20.32 -8.55 -4.71
CA CYS A 192 20.54 -10.00 -4.90
C CYS A 192 21.95 -10.27 -5.42
N GLY A 193 22.44 -9.41 -6.30
CA GLY A 193 23.84 -9.47 -6.79
C GLY A 193 24.86 -9.22 -5.68
N GLU A 194 24.61 -8.24 -4.80
CA GLU A 194 25.49 -7.93 -3.65
C GLU A 194 25.50 -9.06 -2.61
N GLU A 195 24.35 -9.72 -2.42
CA GLU A 195 24.22 -10.87 -1.51
C GLU A 195 24.69 -12.19 -2.17
N ASN A 196 25.02 -12.18 -3.46
CA ASN A 196 25.43 -13.35 -4.24
C ASN A 196 24.38 -14.48 -4.24
N VAL A 197 23.09 -14.10 -4.36
CA VAL A 197 21.98 -15.06 -4.39
C VAL A 197 21.36 -15.06 -5.79
N PRO A 198 21.49 -16.18 -6.54
CA PRO A 198 20.77 -16.31 -7.80
C PRO A 198 19.26 -16.32 -7.57
N VAL A 199 18.53 -15.65 -8.47
CA VAL A 199 17.07 -15.50 -8.34
C VAL A 199 16.44 -15.88 -9.68
N GLU A 200 15.49 -16.82 -9.65
CA GLU A 200 14.76 -17.27 -10.84
C GLU A 200 13.83 -16.14 -11.34
N SER A 201 13.59 -16.14 -12.66
CA SER A 201 12.71 -15.18 -13.32
C SER A 201 11.31 -15.19 -12.67
N GLY A 202 10.75 -14.00 -12.43
CA GLY A 202 9.43 -13.82 -11.82
C GLY A 202 9.43 -13.71 -10.30
N VAL A 203 10.47 -14.14 -9.60
CA VAL A 203 10.53 -14.10 -8.12
C VAL A 203 10.50 -12.66 -7.59
N LEU A 204 11.31 -11.77 -8.16
CA LEU A 204 11.36 -10.37 -7.70
C LEU A 204 10.04 -9.64 -7.96
N GLN A 205 9.33 -10.02 -9.02
CA GLN A 205 7.98 -9.50 -9.30
C GLN A 205 7.00 -9.92 -8.19
N LEU A 206 7.10 -11.18 -7.71
CA LEU A 206 6.30 -11.64 -6.56
C LEU A 206 6.64 -10.84 -5.29
N VAL A 207 7.93 -10.58 -5.04
CA VAL A 207 8.40 -9.78 -3.90
C VAL A 207 7.82 -8.36 -3.97
N ILE A 208 7.86 -7.71 -5.13
CA ILE A 208 7.33 -6.36 -5.37
C ILE A 208 5.81 -6.34 -5.14
N ARG A 209 5.11 -7.31 -5.70
CA ARG A 209 3.66 -7.47 -5.54
C ARG A 209 3.29 -7.63 -4.05
N ALA A 210 3.98 -8.51 -3.33
CA ALA A 210 3.76 -8.75 -1.90
C ALA A 210 4.13 -7.54 -1.03
N GLY A 211 5.18 -6.80 -1.41
CA GLY A 211 5.63 -5.59 -0.72
C GLY A 211 4.79 -4.35 -1.00
N GLY A 212 3.94 -4.38 -2.05
CA GLY A 212 3.00 -3.30 -2.37
C GLY A 212 3.65 -1.93 -2.55
N GLY A 213 4.90 -1.88 -3.05
CA GLY A 213 5.64 -0.62 -3.24
C GLY A 213 6.35 -0.11 -1.99
N SER A 214 6.27 -0.82 -0.87
CA SER A 214 7.01 -0.54 0.36
C SER A 214 8.41 -1.16 0.28
N VAL A 215 9.46 -0.36 0.23
CA VAL A 215 10.86 -0.85 0.19
C VAL A 215 11.16 -1.74 1.41
N ARG A 216 10.74 -1.29 2.59
CA ARG A 216 10.98 -2.02 3.85
C ARG A 216 10.33 -3.42 3.82
N ASP A 217 9.08 -3.49 3.37
CA ASP A 217 8.34 -4.75 3.38
C ASP A 217 8.85 -5.67 2.26
N SER A 218 9.19 -5.13 1.07
CA SER A 218 9.84 -5.88 -0.02
C SER A 218 11.18 -6.47 0.44
N LEU A 219 12.01 -5.67 1.14
CA LEU A 219 13.30 -6.15 1.67
C LEU A 219 13.10 -7.22 2.76
N SER A 220 12.06 -7.10 3.59
CA SER A 220 11.76 -8.11 4.62
C SER A 220 11.34 -9.44 3.98
N ILE A 221 10.53 -9.36 2.93
CA ILE A 221 10.09 -10.52 2.14
C ILE A 221 11.29 -11.17 1.44
N LEU A 222 12.14 -10.36 0.78
CA LEU A 222 13.35 -10.84 0.11
C LEU A 222 14.29 -11.54 1.10
N ASP A 223 14.45 -10.97 2.30
CA ASP A 223 15.27 -11.53 3.39
C ASP A 223 14.76 -12.94 3.78
N GLN A 224 13.44 -13.11 3.89
CA GLN A 224 12.82 -14.42 4.18
C GLN A 224 13.09 -15.44 3.06
N LEU A 225 13.00 -14.99 1.81
CA LEU A 225 13.26 -15.86 0.65
C LEU A 225 14.73 -16.27 0.60
N ILE A 226 15.66 -15.33 0.85
CA ILE A 226 17.10 -15.60 0.91
C ILE A 226 17.42 -16.57 2.05
N ALA A 227 16.83 -16.39 3.22
CA ALA A 227 17.03 -17.30 4.36
C ALA A 227 16.55 -18.73 4.05
N GLY A 228 15.57 -18.88 3.17
CA GLY A 228 15.08 -20.18 2.71
C GLY A 228 15.74 -20.70 1.44
N ALA A 229 16.64 -19.95 0.81
CA ALA A 229 17.25 -20.31 -0.47
C ALA A 229 18.27 -21.46 -0.33
N ASN A 230 18.40 -22.25 -1.37
CA ASN A 230 19.49 -23.21 -1.48
C ASN A 230 20.77 -22.49 -1.92
N THR A 231 21.88 -22.85 -1.32
CA THR A 231 23.19 -22.24 -1.61
C THR A 231 23.62 -22.38 -3.09
N GLU A 232 23.18 -23.42 -3.78
CA GLU A 232 23.57 -23.66 -5.16
C GLU A 232 22.55 -23.17 -6.20
N SER A 233 21.25 -23.38 -5.94
CA SER A 233 20.18 -23.05 -6.90
C SER A 233 19.52 -21.68 -6.66
N GLY A 234 19.79 -21.05 -5.52
CA GLY A 234 19.20 -19.76 -5.18
C GLY A 234 17.73 -19.83 -4.82
N ILE A 235 16.96 -18.80 -5.20
CA ILE A 235 15.52 -18.67 -4.92
C ILE A 235 14.73 -19.13 -6.15
N SER A 236 14.02 -20.26 -6.04
CA SER A 236 13.14 -20.76 -7.09
C SER A 236 11.76 -20.11 -7.02
N TYR A 237 11.09 -20.00 -8.17
CA TYR A 237 9.77 -19.39 -8.30
C TYR A 237 8.71 -20.15 -7.48
N ASP A 238 8.66 -21.48 -7.60
CA ASP A 238 7.68 -22.31 -6.88
C ASP A 238 7.81 -22.18 -5.36
N ARG A 239 9.05 -22.10 -4.87
CA ARG A 239 9.33 -21.94 -3.45
C ARG A 239 8.90 -20.54 -2.97
N ALA A 240 9.11 -19.50 -3.78
CA ALA A 240 8.67 -18.14 -3.48
C ALA A 240 7.14 -18.07 -3.43
N VAL A 241 6.44 -18.68 -4.39
CA VAL A 241 4.97 -18.77 -4.42
C VAL A 241 4.46 -19.45 -3.14
N ALA A 242 5.04 -20.61 -2.81
CA ALA A 242 4.64 -21.39 -1.62
C ALA A 242 4.86 -20.61 -0.31
N LEU A 243 6.03 -19.96 -0.16
CA LEU A 243 6.37 -19.22 1.05
C LEU A 243 5.48 -17.97 1.24
N LEU A 244 5.15 -17.30 0.14
CA LEU A 244 4.33 -16.09 0.16
C LEU A 244 2.82 -16.37 0.19
N GLY A 245 2.45 -17.64 0.06
CA GLY A 245 1.05 -18.07 0.07
C GLY A 245 0.26 -17.67 -1.17
N TYR A 246 0.94 -17.39 -2.29
CA TYR A 246 0.27 -17.09 -3.56
C TYR A 246 -0.27 -18.37 -4.20
N THR A 247 -1.35 -18.21 -4.94
CA THR A 247 -1.90 -19.30 -5.76
C THR A 247 -0.99 -19.54 -6.95
N HIS A 248 -0.63 -20.79 -7.19
CA HIS A 248 0.13 -21.17 -8.38
C HIS A 248 -0.59 -20.72 -9.64
N ALA A 249 0.12 -20.10 -10.57
CA ALA A 249 -0.44 -19.54 -11.80
C ALA A 249 -1.25 -20.58 -12.58
N GLN A 250 -0.78 -21.85 -12.60
CA GLN A 250 -1.48 -22.95 -13.27
C GLN A 250 -2.87 -23.23 -12.70
N LEU A 251 -3.05 -23.11 -11.37
CA LEU A 251 -4.37 -23.29 -10.75
C LEU A 251 -5.33 -22.19 -11.18
N LEU A 252 -4.84 -20.94 -11.21
CA LEU A 252 -5.65 -19.80 -11.69
C LEU A 252 -5.98 -19.96 -13.19
N ASP A 253 -5.02 -20.41 -14.00
CA ASP A 253 -5.24 -20.68 -15.43
C ASP A 253 -6.34 -21.72 -15.61
N ASN A 254 -6.26 -22.84 -14.87
CA ASN A 254 -7.26 -23.92 -14.94
C ASN A 254 -8.67 -23.41 -14.58
N VAL A 255 -8.77 -22.55 -13.54
CA VAL A 255 -10.05 -21.95 -13.12
C VAL A 255 -10.60 -21.03 -14.22
N ILE A 256 -9.74 -20.19 -14.81
CA ILE A 256 -10.14 -19.27 -15.89
C ILE A 256 -10.58 -20.07 -17.14
N ASP A 257 -9.83 -21.10 -17.50
CA ASP A 257 -10.13 -21.93 -18.67
C ASP A 257 -11.44 -22.70 -18.47
N ALA A 258 -11.66 -23.30 -17.28
CA ALA A 258 -12.92 -23.97 -16.92
C ALA A 258 -14.10 -22.98 -16.92
N PHE A 259 -13.88 -21.77 -16.43
CA PHE A 259 -14.90 -20.69 -16.44
C PHE A 259 -15.22 -20.25 -17.88
N SER A 260 -14.22 -20.14 -18.75
CA SER A 260 -14.41 -19.74 -20.16
C SER A 260 -15.29 -20.73 -20.94
N THR A 261 -15.11 -22.04 -20.65
CA THR A 261 -15.84 -23.14 -21.30
C THR A 261 -17.13 -23.51 -20.54
N GLN A 262 -17.42 -22.86 -19.40
CA GLN A 262 -18.56 -23.19 -18.52
C GLN A 262 -18.52 -24.65 -18.04
N ASP A 263 -17.31 -25.19 -17.85
CA ASP A 263 -17.09 -26.58 -17.41
C ASP A 263 -17.16 -26.65 -15.87
N ALA A 264 -18.35 -26.95 -15.35
CA ALA A 264 -18.60 -27.06 -13.92
C ALA A 264 -17.72 -28.11 -13.23
N PRO A 265 -17.61 -29.36 -13.73
CA PRO A 265 -16.74 -30.36 -13.13
C PRO A 265 -15.29 -29.87 -12.93
N SER A 266 -14.68 -29.32 -13.98
CA SER A 266 -13.28 -28.84 -13.93
C SER A 266 -13.13 -27.66 -12.98
N LEU A 267 -14.11 -26.77 -12.91
CA LEU A 267 -14.09 -25.61 -12.01
C LEU A 267 -14.12 -26.07 -10.53
N PHE A 268 -15.03 -26.97 -10.17
CA PHE A 268 -15.12 -27.51 -8.81
C PHE A 268 -13.90 -28.37 -8.46
N GLU A 269 -13.33 -29.12 -9.40
CA GLU A 269 -12.09 -29.87 -9.18
C GLU A 269 -10.92 -28.94 -8.90
N ALA A 270 -10.77 -27.84 -9.65
CA ALA A 270 -9.69 -26.85 -9.43
C ALA A 270 -9.81 -26.26 -8.02
N VAL A 271 -11.01 -25.90 -7.58
CA VAL A 271 -11.27 -25.38 -6.22
C VAL A 271 -10.98 -26.45 -5.15
N SER A 272 -11.36 -27.69 -5.38
CA SER A 272 -11.05 -28.80 -4.45
C SER A 272 -9.54 -28.97 -4.27
N ARG A 273 -8.76 -28.78 -5.34
CA ARG A 273 -7.28 -28.82 -5.27
C ARG A 273 -6.73 -27.68 -4.40
N VAL A 274 -7.28 -26.46 -4.52
CA VAL A 274 -6.89 -25.32 -3.67
C VAL A 274 -7.04 -25.67 -2.19
N VAL A 275 -8.20 -26.23 -1.84
CA VAL A 275 -8.50 -26.64 -0.45
C VAL A 275 -7.58 -27.80 -0.01
N ALA A 276 -7.38 -28.80 -0.88
CA ALA A 276 -6.56 -29.98 -0.60
C ALA A 276 -5.06 -29.63 -0.42
N THR A 277 -4.57 -28.59 -1.09
CA THR A 277 -3.17 -28.11 -0.93
C THR A 277 -3.00 -27.24 0.33
N GLY A 278 -4.07 -26.93 1.05
CA GLY A 278 -4.03 -26.13 2.27
C GLY A 278 -3.83 -24.64 2.03
N GLN A 279 -4.06 -24.18 0.82
CA GLN A 279 -4.00 -22.74 0.51
C GLN A 279 -5.18 -22.02 1.18
N ASP A 280 -4.96 -20.76 1.57
CA ASP A 280 -6.01 -19.92 2.15
C ASP A 280 -7.05 -19.59 1.07
N PRO A 281 -8.31 -20.02 1.25
CA PRO A 281 -9.37 -19.73 0.28
C PRO A 281 -9.58 -18.24 0.01
N ARG A 282 -9.40 -17.39 1.02
CA ARG A 282 -9.51 -15.94 0.86
C ARG A 282 -8.40 -15.42 -0.07
N ARG A 283 -7.17 -15.88 0.14
CA ARG A 283 -6.02 -15.50 -0.71
C ARG A 283 -6.24 -15.94 -2.15
N PHE A 284 -6.78 -17.13 -2.35
CA PHE A 284 -7.13 -17.61 -3.70
C PHE A 284 -8.13 -16.67 -4.38
N VAL A 285 -9.17 -16.21 -3.66
CA VAL A 285 -10.17 -15.29 -4.21
C VAL A 285 -9.54 -13.93 -4.56
N GLU A 286 -8.61 -13.45 -3.72
CA GLU A 286 -7.82 -12.22 -4.01
C GLU A 286 -7.01 -12.36 -5.31
N ASP A 287 -6.29 -13.47 -5.46
CA ASP A 287 -5.48 -13.76 -6.65
C ASP A 287 -6.37 -13.94 -7.90
N LEU A 288 -7.55 -14.58 -7.75
CA LEU A 288 -8.53 -14.74 -8.83
C LEU A 288 -9.09 -13.37 -9.27
N LEU A 289 -9.43 -12.50 -8.33
CA LEU A 289 -9.90 -11.15 -8.65
C LEU A 289 -8.83 -10.36 -9.41
N GLU A 290 -7.57 -10.48 -8.99
CA GLU A 290 -6.44 -9.84 -9.66
C GLU A 290 -6.27 -10.40 -11.09
N ARG A 291 -6.41 -11.71 -11.27
CA ARG A 291 -6.38 -12.36 -12.59
C ARG A 291 -7.49 -11.85 -13.51
N LEU A 292 -8.71 -11.71 -13.00
CA LEU A 292 -9.85 -11.17 -13.77
C LEU A 292 -9.61 -9.71 -14.16
N ARG A 293 -9.06 -8.89 -13.24
CA ARG A 293 -8.65 -7.51 -13.55
C ARG A 293 -7.63 -7.49 -14.69
N ASP A 294 -6.64 -8.36 -14.65
CA ASP A 294 -5.59 -8.44 -15.68
C ASP A 294 -6.18 -8.81 -17.03
N LEU A 295 -7.13 -9.76 -17.06
CA LEU A 295 -7.84 -10.15 -18.29
C LEU A 295 -8.65 -8.98 -18.86
N ILE A 296 -9.35 -8.21 -18.00
CA ILE A 296 -10.10 -7.02 -18.42
C ILE A 296 -9.14 -5.97 -19.02
N VAL A 297 -7.99 -5.72 -18.38
CA VAL A 297 -6.97 -4.77 -18.88
C VAL A 297 -6.43 -5.22 -20.24
N VAL A 298 -6.07 -6.51 -20.35
CA VAL A 298 -5.53 -7.08 -21.61
C VAL A 298 -6.58 -7.01 -22.73
N GLN A 299 -7.86 -7.27 -22.43
CA GLN A 299 -8.95 -7.19 -23.40
C GLN A 299 -9.17 -5.74 -23.87
N ALA A 300 -9.12 -4.78 -22.93
CA ALA A 300 -9.35 -3.35 -23.23
C ALA A 300 -8.18 -2.72 -24.02
N VAL A 301 -6.93 -3.09 -23.68
CA VAL A 301 -5.73 -2.45 -24.24
C VAL A 301 -4.66 -3.50 -24.59
N PRO A 302 -4.91 -4.40 -25.55
CA PRO A 302 -4.03 -5.54 -25.83
C PRO A 302 -2.62 -5.15 -26.29
N GLN A 303 -2.44 -3.99 -26.95
CA GLN A 303 -1.14 -3.54 -27.45
C GLN A 303 -0.26 -2.98 -26.34
N ASN A 304 -0.86 -2.36 -25.31
CA ASN A 304 -0.15 -1.69 -24.23
C ASN A 304 -0.27 -2.43 -22.89
N ALA A 305 -0.79 -3.66 -22.90
CA ALA A 305 -1.00 -4.46 -21.69
C ALA A 305 0.28 -4.59 -20.85
N ALA A 306 1.43 -4.83 -21.50
CA ALA A 306 2.73 -4.96 -20.83
C ALA A 306 3.15 -3.69 -20.07
N GLN A 307 2.76 -2.52 -20.56
CA GLN A 307 3.07 -1.24 -19.91
C GLN A 307 2.16 -0.97 -18.70
N ILE A 308 0.93 -1.48 -18.74
CA ILE A 308 -0.07 -1.29 -17.68
C ILE A 308 0.11 -2.36 -16.58
N LEU A 309 0.34 -3.62 -17.00
CA LEU A 309 0.55 -4.75 -16.08
C LEU A 309 2.04 -4.90 -15.74
N GLN A 310 2.60 -3.84 -15.15
CA GLN A 310 3.99 -3.80 -14.74
C GLN A 310 4.30 -4.92 -13.74
N GLY A 311 5.37 -5.67 -14.02
CA GLY A 311 5.79 -6.78 -13.15
C GLY A 311 5.20 -8.15 -13.51
N VAL A 312 4.38 -8.23 -14.57
CA VAL A 312 3.90 -9.52 -15.08
C VAL A 312 4.89 -10.00 -16.18
N PRO A 313 5.41 -11.22 -16.10
CA PRO A 313 6.30 -11.76 -17.14
C PRO A 313 5.65 -11.79 -18.53
N ALA A 314 6.48 -11.65 -19.57
CA ALA A 314 6.01 -11.55 -20.96
C ALA A 314 5.21 -12.79 -21.42
N ASP A 315 5.66 -13.97 -21.02
CA ASP A 315 4.99 -15.25 -21.33
C ASP A 315 3.59 -15.31 -20.68
N GLN A 316 3.46 -14.79 -19.46
CA GLN A 316 2.16 -14.72 -18.77
C GLN A 316 1.23 -13.72 -19.47
N ILE A 317 1.75 -12.60 -19.97
CA ILE A 317 0.95 -11.61 -20.74
C ILE A 317 0.39 -12.27 -22.01
N GLU A 318 1.17 -13.06 -22.74
CA GLU A 318 0.69 -13.75 -23.94
C GLU A 318 -0.40 -14.79 -23.61
N ARG A 319 -0.25 -15.47 -22.48
CA ARG A 319 -1.29 -16.39 -21.98
C ARG A 319 -2.57 -15.62 -21.63
N LEU A 320 -2.46 -14.50 -20.93
CA LEU A 320 -3.60 -13.63 -20.60
C LEU A 320 -4.31 -13.12 -21.85
N LYS A 321 -3.58 -12.78 -22.93
CA LYS A 321 -4.16 -12.38 -24.22
C LYS A 321 -5.02 -13.49 -24.82
N THR A 322 -4.51 -14.72 -24.77
CA THR A 322 -5.23 -15.90 -25.28
C THR A 322 -6.50 -16.13 -24.47
N GLN A 323 -6.41 -16.11 -23.15
CA GLN A 323 -7.54 -16.30 -22.25
C GLN A 323 -8.60 -15.18 -22.41
N ALA A 324 -8.16 -13.93 -22.52
CA ALA A 324 -9.06 -12.79 -22.65
C ALA A 324 -9.93 -12.83 -23.90
N GLN A 325 -9.45 -13.46 -24.99
CA GLN A 325 -10.21 -13.63 -26.24
C GLN A 325 -11.40 -14.60 -26.07
N ALA A 326 -11.38 -15.48 -25.09
CA ALA A 326 -12.44 -16.46 -24.84
C ALA A 326 -13.67 -15.84 -24.14
N PHE A 327 -13.59 -14.59 -23.68
CA PHE A 327 -14.64 -13.97 -22.87
C PHE A 327 -15.24 -12.72 -23.54
N ALA A 328 -16.55 -12.53 -23.34
CA ALA A 328 -17.18 -11.23 -23.55
C ALA A 328 -16.79 -10.28 -22.39
N THR A 329 -16.65 -8.99 -22.68
CA THR A 329 -16.30 -7.96 -21.67
C THR A 329 -17.29 -7.92 -20.51
N ALA A 330 -18.58 -8.05 -20.81
CA ALA A 330 -19.65 -8.10 -19.79
C ALA A 330 -19.49 -9.30 -18.86
N GLN A 331 -19.05 -10.44 -19.41
CA GLN A 331 -18.81 -11.67 -18.63
C GLN A 331 -17.65 -11.49 -17.65
N LEU A 332 -16.53 -10.91 -18.10
CA LEU A 332 -15.36 -10.64 -17.24
C LEU A 332 -15.70 -9.62 -16.13
N THR A 333 -16.40 -8.54 -16.49
CA THR A 333 -16.75 -7.50 -15.51
C THR A 333 -17.78 -8.03 -14.50
N GLY A 334 -18.73 -8.83 -14.93
CA GLY A 334 -19.71 -9.50 -14.07
C GLY A 334 -19.02 -10.46 -13.10
N ALA A 335 -18.13 -11.31 -13.63
CA ALA A 335 -17.33 -12.24 -12.81
C ALA A 335 -16.47 -11.49 -11.76
N ALA A 336 -15.79 -10.43 -12.18
CA ALA A 336 -14.97 -9.61 -11.26
C ALA A 336 -15.82 -8.99 -10.14
N SER A 337 -17.02 -8.51 -10.47
CA SER A 337 -17.97 -7.97 -9.48
C SER A 337 -18.41 -9.05 -8.48
N THR A 338 -18.76 -10.24 -8.97
CA THR A 338 -19.17 -11.39 -8.15
C THR A 338 -18.03 -11.83 -7.21
N VAL A 339 -16.80 -11.96 -7.74
CA VAL A 339 -15.61 -12.34 -6.95
C VAL A 339 -15.33 -11.29 -5.87
N ASN A 340 -15.40 -10.01 -6.20
CA ASN A 340 -15.18 -8.91 -5.24
C ASN A 340 -16.25 -8.91 -4.12
N GLU A 341 -17.50 -9.18 -4.45
CA GLU A 341 -18.60 -9.29 -3.48
C GLU A 341 -18.33 -10.45 -2.49
N VAL A 342 -17.95 -11.61 -3.02
CA VAL A 342 -17.63 -12.79 -2.20
C VAL A 342 -16.40 -12.51 -1.33
N LEU A 343 -15.34 -11.89 -1.86
CA LEU A 343 -14.14 -11.52 -1.11
C LEU A 343 -14.50 -10.64 0.10
N ASN A 344 -15.37 -9.67 -0.08
CA ASN A 344 -15.84 -8.80 1.01
C ASN A 344 -16.65 -9.60 2.06
N SER A 345 -17.46 -10.57 1.62
CA SER A 345 -18.27 -11.41 2.52
C SER A 345 -17.43 -12.45 3.28
N MET A 346 -16.25 -12.81 2.77
CA MET A 346 -15.33 -13.75 3.43
C MET A 346 -14.73 -13.20 4.72
N THR A 347 -14.77 -11.88 4.95
CA THR A 347 -14.25 -11.27 6.16
C THR A 347 -15.07 -11.72 7.36
N GLY A 348 -14.48 -12.56 8.21
CA GLY A 348 -15.16 -13.13 9.38
C GLY A 348 -16.04 -14.34 9.09
N ALA A 349 -15.99 -14.89 7.88
CA ALA A 349 -16.78 -16.07 7.53
C ALA A 349 -16.36 -17.32 8.33
N THR A 350 -17.32 -18.06 8.81
CA THR A 350 -17.08 -19.29 9.61
C THR A 350 -16.61 -20.47 8.75
N ASN A 351 -16.92 -20.45 7.45
CA ASN A 351 -16.50 -21.52 6.53
C ASN A 351 -16.07 -20.92 5.17
N PRO A 352 -14.78 -20.58 5.03
CA PRO A 352 -14.27 -20.03 3.76
C PRO A 352 -14.36 -21.00 2.58
N GLN A 353 -14.26 -22.31 2.82
CA GLN A 353 -14.39 -23.33 1.76
C GLN A 353 -15.79 -23.28 1.14
N LEU A 354 -16.82 -23.22 1.96
CA LEU A 354 -18.20 -23.15 1.47
C LEU A 354 -18.44 -21.88 0.62
N GLN A 355 -17.84 -20.75 1.05
CA GLN A 355 -17.91 -19.49 0.28
C GLN A 355 -17.26 -19.65 -1.10
N LEU A 356 -16.15 -20.40 -1.15
CA LEU A 356 -15.45 -20.66 -2.41
C LEU A 356 -16.28 -21.55 -3.35
N GLU A 357 -16.94 -22.59 -2.82
CA GLU A 357 -17.83 -23.47 -3.59
C GLU A 357 -19.04 -22.68 -4.11
N LEU A 358 -19.62 -21.82 -3.28
CA LEU A 358 -20.73 -20.94 -3.68
C LEU A 358 -20.30 -19.92 -4.75
N LEU A 359 -19.06 -19.43 -4.68
CA LEU A 359 -18.50 -18.56 -5.71
C LEU A 359 -18.48 -19.27 -7.06
N CYS A 360 -18.02 -20.53 -7.11
CA CYS A 360 -18.01 -21.33 -8.35
C CYS A 360 -19.42 -21.47 -8.94
N ALA A 361 -20.39 -21.78 -8.08
CA ALA A 361 -21.79 -21.88 -8.51
C ALA A 361 -22.29 -20.55 -9.10
N ARG A 362 -21.97 -19.42 -8.48
CA ARG A 362 -22.35 -18.08 -8.96
C ARG A 362 -21.69 -17.72 -10.31
N LEU A 363 -20.43 -18.12 -10.50
CA LEU A 363 -19.71 -17.85 -11.76
C LEU A 363 -20.29 -18.65 -12.94
N LEU A 364 -20.82 -19.84 -12.67
CA LEU A 364 -21.42 -20.72 -13.69
C LEU A 364 -22.87 -20.33 -14.05
N VAL A 365 -23.57 -19.70 -13.13
CA VAL A 365 -24.93 -19.21 -13.42
C VAL A 365 -24.80 -17.88 -14.20
N PRO A 366 -25.29 -17.80 -15.43
CA PRO A 366 -25.27 -16.53 -16.14
C PRO A 366 -26.02 -15.50 -15.32
N ALA A 367 -25.33 -14.42 -15.00
CA ALA A 367 -26.01 -13.29 -14.36
C ALA A 367 -27.12 -12.82 -15.31
N GLU A 368 -28.37 -13.11 -14.99
CA GLU A 368 -29.48 -12.46 -15.61
C GLU A 368 -29.45 -11.00 -15.19
N ASP A 369 -28.65 -10.23 -15.91
CA ASP A 369 -28.61 -8.79 -15.71
C ASP A 369 -30.03 -8.25 -15.85
N THR A 370 -30.56 -7.71 -14.78
CA THR A 370 -31.82 -6.95 -14.81
C THR A 370 -31.76 -5.90 -15.93
N THR A 371 -30.59 -5.38 -16.21
CA THR A 371 -30.32 -4.46 -17.34
C THR A 371 -30.53 -5.16 -18.69
N SER A 372 -30.08 -6.41 -18.83
CA SER A 372 -30.27 -7.22 -20.03
C SER A 372 -31.75 -7.59 -20.22
N LEU A 373 -32.44 -7.93 -19.14
CA LEU A 373 -33.87 -8.20 -19.16
C LEU A 373 -34.67 -6.93 -19.53
N ILE A 374 -34.32 -5.79 -18.99
CA ILE A 374 -34.92 -4.49 -19.32
C ILE A 374 -34.65 -4.16 -20.80
N ALA A 375 -33.41 -4.32 -21.28
CA ALA A 375 -33.08 -4.10 -22.70
C ALA A 375 -33.83 -5.07 -23.63
N ARG A 376 -34.02 -6.32 -23.20
CA ARG A 376 -34.83 -7.30 -23.95
C ARG A 376 -36.32 -6.94 -23.90
N LEU A 377 -36.82 -6.47 -22.76
CA LEU A 377 -38.18 -5.95 -22.64
C LEU A 377 -38.38 -4.71 -23.52
N GLU A 378 -37.46 -3.78 -23.48
CA GLU A 378 -37.47 -2.58 -24.34
C GLU A 378 -37.43 -2.96 -25.84
N SER A 379 -36.62 -3.94 -26.21
CA SER A 379 -36.57 -4.43 -27.60
C SER A 379 -37.85 -5.16 -28.00
N LEU A 380 -38.44 -5.90 -27.07
CA LEU A 380 -39.75 -6.55 -27.28
C LEU A 380 -40.89 -5.51 -27.35
N GLU A 381 -40.86 -4.50 -26.58
CA GLU A 381 -41.76 -3.34 -26.64
C GLU A 381 -41.59 -2.57 -27.97
N GLN A 382 -40.45 -2.35 -28.36
CA GLN A 382 -40.15 -1.81 -29.69
C GLN A 382 -40.60 -2.73 -30.81
N UNK A 383 -40.61 -3.75 -30.84
CA UNK A 383 -41.03 -4.74 -31.74
C UNK A 383 -42.52 -4.87 -31.69
N UNK A 384 -43.06 -4.63 -30.67
CA UNK A 384 -44.43 -4.61 -30.49
C UNK A 384 -45.00 -3.32 -31.03
N UNK A 385 -44.36 -2.48 -30.84
CA UNK A 385 -44.67 -1.19 -31.34
C UNK A 385 -44.53 -1.13 -32.82
N UNK A 386 -43.71 -1.75 -33.30
CA UNK A 386 -43.52 -1.83 -34.72
C UNK A 386 -44.53 -2.75 -35.36
N UNK A 387 -44.84 -3.57 -34.77
CA UNK A 387 -45.87 -4.47 -35.17
C UNK A 387 -47.23 -3.80 -35.10
N UNK A 388 -47.41 -3.14 -34.21
CA UNK A 388 -48.58 -2.35 -34.09
C UNK A 388 -48.65 -1.26 -35.11
N UNK A 389 -47.65 -0.83 -35.37
CA UNK A 389 -47.58 0.15 -36.38
C UNK A 389 -47.76 -0.46 -37.73
N UNK A 390 -47.32 -1.41 -37.92
CA UNK A 390 -47.49 -2.18 -39.11
C UNK A 390 -48.94 -2.68 -39.23
N UNK A 391 -49.46 -2.93 -38.28
CA UNK A 391 -50.85 -3.32 -38.25
C UNK A 391 -51.75 -2.13 -38.45
N UNK A 392 -51.41 -1.22 -38.01
CA UNK A 392 -52.10 -0.01 -38.23
C UNK A 392 -51.96 0.49 -39.65
N UNK A 393 -50.93 0.25 -40.14
CA UNK A 393 -50.71 0.59 -41.50
C UNK A 393 -51.37 -0.37 -42.42
N UNK A 394 -51.46 -1.35 -42.10
CA UNK A 394 -52.22 -2.37 -42.84
C UNK A 394 -53.72 -2.13 -42.70
N UNK A 395 -54.11 -1.70 -41.74
CA UNK A 395 -55.50 -1.36 -41.57
C UNK A 395 -55.86 -0.13 -42.34
N UNK A 396 -55.06 0.55 -42.52
CA UNK A 396 -55.27 1.75 -43.26
C UNK A 396 -55.26 1.45 -44.74
N UNK A 397 -54.70 0.56 -45.08
CA UNK A 397 -54.64 0.16 -46.47
C UNK A 397 -55.80 -0.73 -46.90
N UNK A 398 -56.41 -1.04 -46.00
CA UNK A 398 -57.55 -1.88 -46.29
C UNK A 398 -58.91 -1.12 -46.44
N UNK A 399 -58.86 0.06 -46.30
CA UNK A 399 -59.96 0.75 -46.57
C UNK A 399 -60.15 0.83 -48.01
N PRO A 400 -61.37 0.55 -48.84
CA PRO A 400 -61.59 0.75 -50.30
C PRO A 400 -61.84 2.22 -50.63
N PRO A 401 -61.40 2.66 -51.79
CA PRO A 401 -61.62 4.07 -52.16
C PRO A 401 -63.08 4.29 -52.62
N HIS A 402 -63.80 5.04 -51.88
CA HIS A 402 -65.09 5.55 -52.36
C HIS A 402 -64.79 6.65 -53.37
N SER A 403 -64.98 6.33 -54.63
CA SER A 403 -65.01 7.26 -55.76
C SER A 403 -66.35 8.02 -55.83
N GLY A 404 -66.32 9.26 -55.48
CA GLY A 404 -67.42 10.19 -55.62
C GLY A 404 -66.90 11.53 -56.11
N ALA A 405 -66.81 11.67 -57.43
CA ALA A 405 -66.48 12.91 -58.07
C ALA A 405 -67.70 13.83 -58.15
N LEU A 406 -67.59 15.03 -57.67
CA LEU A 406 -68.41 16.16 -58.07
C LEU A 406 -67.60 17.41 -58.17
N SER A 407 -67.37 17.76 -59.43
CA SER A 407 -66.77 18.99 -59.89
C SER A 407 -67.72 20.17 -59.79
N LEU A 408 -67.20 21.29 -59.29
CA LEU A 408 -67.74 22.60 -59.72
C LEU A 408 -66.67 23.69 -59.46
N HIS A 409 -66.21 24.24 -60.58
CA HIS A 409 -65.45 25.50 -60.71
C HIS A 409 -66.46 26.64 -60.85
N PRO A 410 -66.03 27.93 -60.97
CA PRO A 410 -64.92 28.72 -60.42
C PRO A 410 -65.37 30.15 -60.01
N THR A 411 -64.39 31.02 -59.97
CA THR A 411 -64.38 32.52 -59.93
C THR A 411 -64.34 33.08 -58.52
N GLY A 412 -63.47 33.95 -58.22
CA GLY A 412 -62.74 35.01 -58.79
C GLY A 412 -62.02 35.85 -57.82
N LEU A 413 -60.92 36.44 -58.28
CA LEU A 413 -60.30 37.73 -57.89
C LEU A 413 -59.65 37.94 -56.55
N CYS A 414 -58.33 38.05 -56.59
CA CYS A 414 -57.46 38.90 -55.73
C CYS A 414 -57.79 40.40 -55.86
N PRO A 415 -57.38 41.31 -55.01
CA PRO A 415 -56.00 41.69 -54.67
C PRO A 415 -55.83 42.37 -53.28
N PRO A 416 -54.74 43.19 -53.05
CA PRO A 416 -53.66 42.86 -52.17
C PRO A 416 -53.50 43.81 -50.97
N GLY A 417 -52.61 43.46 -50.08
CA GLY A 417 -51.86 44.42 -49.30
C GLY A 417 -52.20 44.67 -47.84
N ARG A 418 -51.30 44.36 -47.01
CA ARG A 418 -50.60 45.25 -46.06
C ARG A 418 -49.90 44.51 -44.91
N THR A 419 -48.66 44.78 -44.78
CA THR A 419 -47.77 44.73 -43.62
C THR A 419 -48.42 45.15 -42.29
N THR A 420 -48.06 44.49 -41.19
CA THR A 420 -47.42 45.02 -39.96
C THR A 420 -47.49 44.01 -38.84
N GLN A 421 -46.33 43.66 -38.33
CA GLN A 421 -45.89 43.81 -36.95
C GLN A 421 -46.94 43.56 -35.86
N ASP A 422 -46.64 42.57 -35.09
CA ASP A 422 -46.58 42.49 -33.62
C ASP A 422 -46.94 41.11 -33.12
N ALA A 423 -45.93 40.39 -32.64
CA ALA A 423 -46.08 39.19 -31.83
C ALA A 423 -45.96 39.55 -30.35
N PRO A 424 -46.87 39.22 -29.50
CA PRO A 424 -46.72 39.43 -28.07
C PRO A 424 -45.85 38.34 -27.42
N ARG A 425 -44.85 38.74 -26.66
CA ARG A 425 -44.01 37.92 -25.79
C ARG A 425 -44.87 37.31 -24.66
N VAL A 426 -44.77 36.00 -24.48
CA VAL A 426 -45.33 35.27 -23.32
C VAL A 426 -44.18 35.08 -22.30
N PRO A 427 -44.33 35.49 -21.04
CA PRO A 427 -43.28 35.23 -20.01
C PRO A 427 -43.31 33.76 -19.53
N PRO A 428 -42.16 33.19 -19.11
CA PRO A 428 -42.12 31.79 -18.65
C PRO A 428 -42.73 31.70 -17.23
N ASN A 429 -43.73 30.87 -17.09
CA ASN A 429 -44.31 30.55 -15.78
C ASN A 429 -43.79 29.19 -15.32
N SER A 430 -42.85 29.20 -14.37
CA SER A 430 -42.12 28.05 -13.88
C SER A 430 -42.74 27.41 -12.62
N LYS A 431 -44.02 27.17 -12.58
CA LYS A 431 -44.65 26.58 -11.38
C LYS A 431 -45.71 25.49 -11.61
N GLN A 432 -45.65 24.74 -12.68
CA GLN A 432 -46.70 23.72 -12.90
C GLN A 432 -46.22 22.28 -13.23
N THR A 433 -44.92 21.94 -13.00
CA THR A 433 -44.43 20.58 -13.21
C THR A 433 -44.13 19.81 -11.92
N ALA A 434 -44.53 20.32 -10.77
CA ALA A 434 -44.20 19.68 -9.47
C ALA A 434 -45.35 18.83 -8.87
N HIS A 435 -46.48 18.71 -9.49
CA HIS A 435 -47.63 18.04 -8.86
C HIS A 435 -47.99 16.64 -9.40
N LEU A 436 -47.30 16.11 -10.41
CA LEU A 436 -47.63 14.79 -10.97
C LEU A 436 -46.69 13.66 -10.58
N ALA A 437 -45.63 13.95 -9.80
CA ALA A 437 -44.68 12.91 -9.35
C ALA A 437 -44.94 12.40 -7.92
N ARG A 438 -46.07 12.77 -7.28
CA ARG A 438 -46.28 12.48 -5.85
C ARG A 438 -47.34 11.40 -5.56
N ALA A 439 -47.77 10.63 -6.57
CA ALA A 439 -48.91 9.72 -6.40
C ALA A 439 -48.59 8.22 -6.42
N LEU A 440 -47.30 7.80 -6.43
CA LEU A 440 -46.96 6.36 -6.50
C LEU A 440 -45.78 5.95 -5.61
N SER A 441 -45.74 6.44 -4.35
CA SER A 441 -44.80 5.89 -3.34
C SER A 441 -45.57 5.57 -2.05
N PRO A 442 -45.48 4.36 -1.52
CA PRO A 442 -46.12 4.04 -0.24
C PRO A 442 -45.35 4.70 0.91
N PRO A 443 -46.02 5.08 2.02
CA PRO A 443 -45.36 5.80 3.13
C PRO A 443 -44.44 4.89 3.92
N LEU A 444 -43.16 5.20 3.90
CA LEU A 444 -42.19 4.66 4.86
C LEU A 444 -42.53 5.17 6.28
N ARG A 445 -43.01 4.28 7.15
CA ARG A 445 -43.19 4.55 8.59
C ARG A 445 -41.83 4.92 9.20
N ARG A 446 -41.64 6.18 9.47
CA ARG A 446 -40.54 6.63 10.36
C ARG A 446 -40.94 6.31 11.80
N HIS A 447 -40.33 5.28 12.38
CA HIS A 447 -40.33 5.11 13.83
C HIS A 447 -39.48 6.22 14.46
N ARG A 448 -40.15 7.14 15.14
CA ARG A 448 -39.47 8.10 16.02
C ARG A 448 -38.94 7.34 17.22
N PHE A 449 -37.65 7.25 17.37
CA PHE A 449 -37.00 6.87 18.61
C PHE A 449 -37.15 8.04 19.59
N THR A 450 -37.99 7.86 20.60
CA THR A 450 -37.97 8.69 21.82
C THR A 450 -36.93 8.09 22.76
N PRO A 451 -36.01 8.85 23.34
CA PRO A 451 -35.08 8.31 24.32
C PRO A 451 -35.85 7.98 25.61
N ALA A 452 -35.69 6.76 26.08
CA ALA A 452 -36.26 6.30 27.33
C ALA A 452 -35.68 7.08 28.52
N ARG A 453 -36.58 7.62 29.35
CA ARG A 453 -36.23 8.20 30.64
C ARG A 453 -35.71 7.11 31.56
N SER A 454 -34.51 7.31 32.07
CA SER A 454 -33.92 6.53 33.15
C SER A 454 -34.79 6.62 34.40
N LEU A 455 -35.40 5.52 34.81
CA LEU A 455 -36.04 5.37 36.11
C LEU A 455 -34.97 4.99 37.16
N ALA A 456 -34.69 5.94 38.04
CA ALA A 456 -33.82 5.71 39.20
C ALA A 456 -34.54 4.78 40.22
N ALA A 457 -33.89 3.71 40.62
CA ALA A 457 -34.33 2.85 41.71
C ALA A 457 -33.94 3.48 43.05
N PRO A 458 -34.76 3.32 44.10
CA PRO A 458 -34.47 3.91 45.41
C PRO A 458 -33.43 3.12 46.19
N SER A 459 -32.45 3.82 46.73
CA SER A 459 -31.44 3.29 47.66
C SER A 459 -32.05 2.96 49.03
N ARG A 460 -31.89 1.72 49.46
CA ARG A 460 -32.12 1.33 50.88
C ARG A 460 -30.80 1.44 51.63
N ALA A 461 -30.78 2.34 52.59
CA ALA A 461 -29.74 2.45 53.60
C ALA A 461 -29.81 1.25 54.60
N MET A 462 -28.66 0.68 54.88
CA MET A 462 -28.53 -0.16 56.07
C MET A 462 -27.18 0.11 56.74
N ASN A 463 -27.27 0.34 58.04
CA ASN A 463 -26.28 0.81 59.01
C ASN A 463 -25.02 -0.05 59.14
N SER A 464 -23.92 0.64 59.40
CA SER A 464 -22.64 0.15 59.93
C SER A 464 -22.77 -0.35 61.41
N PRO A 465 -21.78 -1.11 61.97
CA PRO A 465 -20.66 -0.41 62.58
C PRO A 465 -19.26 -1.03 62.41
N SER A 466 -18.30 -0.15 62.52
CA SER A 466 -16.87 -0.40 62.67
C SER A 466 -16.52 -1.00 64.05
N PRO A 467 -15.37 -1.73 64.16
CA PRO A 467 -14.36 -1.14 65.05
C PRO A 467 -12.92 -1.21 64.51
N ALA A 468 -12.19 -0.20 64.95
CA ALA A 468 -10.79 0.02 64.74
C ALA A 468 -9.84 -0.98 65.37
N HIS A 469 -8.73 -1.31 64.67
CA HIS A 469 -7.53 -1.82 65.30
C HIS A 469 -6.33 -1.00 64.78
N HIS A 470 -5.73 -0.24 65.71
CA HIS A 470 -4.43 0.36 65.61
C HIS A 470 -3.35 -0.73 65.54
N MET A 471 -2.44 -0.63 64.58
CA MET A 471 -1.17 -1.32 64.61
C MET A 471 -0.02 -0.34 64.34
N MET A 472 0.70 -0.02 65.43
CA MET A 472 1.93 0.79 65.40
C MET A 472 3.04 0.08 64.66
N VAL A 473 3.62 0.73 63.68
CA VAL A 473 4.90 0.34 63.05
C VAL A 473 6.01 1.21 63.69
N ARG A 474 6.87 0.55 64.45
CA ARG A 474 8.12 1.17 65.00
C ARG A 474 9.17 1.24 63.90
N THR A 475 9.58 2.42 63.61
CA THR A 475 10.83 2.71 62.83
C THR A 475 12.07 2.52 63.71
N ARG A 476 12.94 1.61 63.32
CA ARG A 476 14.28 1.52 63.89
C ARG A 476 15.28 2.29 62.99
N ARG A 477 15.88 3.30 63.57
CA ARG A 477 17.10 3.96 63.01
C ARG A 477 18.30 3.06 63.27
N VAL A 478 19.17 2.89 62.26
CA VAL A 478 20.51 2.29 62.43
C VAL A 478 21.54 3.33 61.99
N ALA A 479 22.49 3.61 62.86
CA ALA A 479 23.62 4.54 62.66
C ALA A 479 24.85 3.81 62.08
N PRO A 480 25.82 4.51 61.46
CA PRO A 480 26.91 3.92 60.70
C PRO A 480 28.21 3.73 61.49
N HIS A 481 29.12 2.93 60.88
CA HIS A 481 30.60 2.85 61.03
C HIS A 481 31.16 1.52 61.55
N PRO A 482 32.46 1.20 61.31
CA PRO A 482 33.50 1.81 60.41
C PRO A 482 34.29 0.77 59.59
N THR A 483 35.17 1.28 58.74
CA THR A 483 36.17 0.65 57.88
C THR A 483 37.14 -0.33 58.57
N GLY A 484 37.40 -1.48 57.93
CA GLY A 484 38.47 -2.39 58.27
C GLY A 484 38.88 -3.27 57.09
N SER A 485 40.11 -3.11 56.65
CA SER A 485 40.72 -3.93 55.60
C SER A 485 41.18 -5.29 56.15
N ILE A 486 40.79 -6.40 55.55
CA ILE A 486 41.49 -7.68 55.78
C ILE A 486 41.53 -8.46 54.46
N SER A 487 42.76 -8.71 54.02
CA SER A 487 43.06 -9.65 52.95
C SER A 487 42.86 -11.09 53.43
N ASN A 488 42.12 -11.89 52.68
CA ASN A 488 42.16 -13.33 52.93
C ASN A 488 42.13 -14.13 51.61
N ARG A 489 43.14 -14.94 51.48
CA ARG A 489 43.38 -15.91 50.41
C ARG A 489 42.35 -17.04 50.56
N LEU A 490 41.63 -17.31 49.46
CA LEU A 490 40.78 -18.50 49.36
C LEU A 490 41.56 -19.66 48.76
N ARG A 491 41.68 -20.75 49.53
CA ARG A 491 42.20 -22.06 49.10
C ARG A 491 41.10 -22.80 48.34
N ILE A 492 41.47 -23.37 47.18
CA ILE A 492 40.65 -24.28 46.37
C ILE A 492 40.98 -25.72 46.76
N PRO A 493 40.03 -26.58 47.06
CA PRO A 493 40.31 -28.01 47.29
C PRO A 493 40.40 -28.77 45.96
N HIS A 494 41.47 -29.54 45.79
CA HIS A 494 41.67 -30.50 44.71
C HIS A 494 40.79 -31.76 44.91
N ASN A 495 40.16 -32.23 43.82
CA ASN A 495 39.60 -33.56 43.75
C ASN A 495 40.10 -34.26 42.47
N PRO A 496 40.83 -35.38 42.55
CA PRO A 496 41.32 -36.10 41.40
C PRO A 496 40.38 -37.23 41.01
N HIS A 497 40.32 -37.52 39.76
CA HIS A 497 39.78 -38.68 38.98
C HIS A 497 38.72 -38.31 37.93
N VAL A 498 39.22 -37.97 36.73
CA VAL A 498 38.50 -38.28 35.49
C VAL A 498 39.57 -38.65 34.43
N LEU A 499 39.49 -39.86 33.96
CA LEU A 499 40.35 -40.45 32.90
C LEU A 499 40.15 -39.75 31.56
N CYS A 500 41.22 -39.19 31.03
CA CYS A 500 41.27 -38.60 29.70
C CYS A 500 41.50 -39.65 28.61
N ARG A 501 40.52 -39.94 27.77
CA ARG A 501 40.71 -40.75 26.55
C ARG A 501 41.29 -39.85 25.45
N ARG A 502 42.52 -40.13 25.02
CA ARG A 502 43.18 -39.50 23.87
C ARG A 502 42.43 -39.89 22.59
N ARG A 503 41.90 -38.94 21.83
CA ARG A 503 41.50 -39.12 20.44
C ARG A 503 42.74 -38.90 19.55
N VAL A 504 43.05 -39.90 18.75
CA VAL A 504 44.08 -39.85 17.71
C VAL A 504 43.51 -39.01 16.54
N ILE A 505 44.18 -37.93 16.23
CA ILE A 505 43.86 -37.10 15.05
C ILE A 505 44.56 -37.72 13.85
N LYS A 506 43.81 -38.22 12.88
CA LYS A 506 44.32 -38.68 11.58
C LYS A 506 44.58 -37.43 10.70
N GLU A 507 45.77 -37.38 10.10
CA GLU A 507 46.13 -36.37 9.12
C GLU A 507 45.31 -36.51 7.82
N PRO A 508 44.96 -35.37 7.12
CA PRO A 508 44.27 -35.44 5.84
C PRO A 508 45.21 -35.88 4.70
N PRO A 509 44.65 -36.51 3.65
CA PRO A 509 45.47 -36.98 2.51
C PRO A 509 45.98 -35.83 1.65
N THR A 510 47.22 -35.95 1.18
CA THR A 510 47.90 -35.02 0.28
C THR A 510 47.26 -34.98 -1.11
N VAL A 511 46.98 -33.78 -1.60
CA VAL A 511 46.45 -33.52 -2.95
C VAL A 511 47.61 -33.52 -3.97
N PRO A 512 47.50 -34.22 -5.11
CA PRO A 512 48.57 -34.20 -6.13
C PRO A 512 48.63 -32.84 -6.86
N ARG A 513 49.86 -32.35 -7.08
CA ARG A 513 50.14 -31.10 -7.82
C ARG A 513 49.92 -31.29 -9.31
N VAL A 514 49.15 -30.37 -9.93
CA VAL A 514 48.96 -30.26 -11.38
C VAL A 514 50.08 -29.37 -11.96
N PRO A 515 50.73 -29.72 -13.09
CA PRO A 515 51.76 -28.89 -13.70
C PRO A 515 51.15 -27.64 -14.40
N PRO A 516 51.87 -26.53 -14.50
CA PRO A 516 51.38 -25.29 -15.10
C PRO A 516 51.23 -25.40 -16.63
N SER A 517 50.03 -25.15 -17.14
CA SER A 517 49.75 -25.01 -18.56
C SER A 517 50.15 -23.63 -19.10
N SER A 518 50.69 -23.63 -20.32
CA SER A 518 51.25 -22.49 -21.05
C SER A 518 50.32 -21.30 -21.22
N VAL A 519 50.83 -20.13 -20.94
CA VAL A 519 50.18 -18.80 -21.10
C VAL A 519 50.06 -18.45 -22.60
N ARG A 520 48.84 -18.21 -23.11
CA ARG A 520 48.61 -17.62 -24.42
C ARG A 520 48.71 -16.06 -24.32
N PRO A 521 49.28 -15.38 -25.35
CA PRO A 521 49.38 -13.93 -25.33
C PRO A 521 48.02 -13.25 -25.53
N PRO A 522 47.85 -11.97 -25.07
CA PRO A 522 46.58 -11.28 -25.16
C PRO A 522 46.21 -10.88 -26.58
N VAL A 523 44.91 -10.99 -26.92
CA VAL A 523 44.35 -10.55 -28.19
C VAL A 523 44.12 -9.02 -28.13
N THR A 524 44.76 -8.31 -29.04
CA THR A 524 44.60 -6.86 -29.19
C THR A 524 43.32 -6.57 -29.96
N VAL A 525 42.34 -5.97 -29.27
CA VAL A 525 41.09 -5.50 -29.90
C VAL A 525 41.34 -4.09 -30.47
N ARG A 526 41.28 -3.94 -31.78
CA ARG A 526 41.28 -2.61 -32.44
C ARG A 526 39.89 -1.98 -32.34
N VAL A 527 39.81 -0.86 -31.66
CA VAL A 527 38.59 -0.05 -31.58
C VAL A 527 38.62 0.95 -32.76
N TYR A 528 37.62 0.88 -33.65
CA TYR A 528 37.42 1.86 -34.72
C TYR A 528 36.54 3.01 -34.18
N PRO A 529 36.91 4.28 -34.45
CA PRO A 529 36.08 5.43 -34.05
C PRO A 529 34.81 5.54 -34.89
N THR A 530 33.66 5.66 -34.24
CA THR A 530 32.36 5.89 -34.87
C THR A 530 32.27 7.34 -35.34
N ARG A 531 32.02 7.54 -36.64
CA ARG A 531 31.78 8.87 -37.22
C ARG A 531 30.39 9.39 -36.82
N TYR A 532 30.33 10.52 -36.16
CA TYR A 532 29.09 11.28 -35.93
C TYR A 532 28.68 11.98 -37.25
N TYR A 533 27.47 11.68 -37.74
CA TYR A 533 26.82 12.48 -38.80
C TYR A 533 26.03 13.62 -38.13
N ARG A 534 26.41 14.84 -38.46
CA ARG A 534 25.68 16.06 -38.13
C ARG A 534 24.60 16.29 -39.20
N PHE A 535 23.32 16.19 -38.80
CA PHE A 535 22.22 16.67 -39.65
C PHE A 535 22.09 18.20 -39.50
N ALA A 536 22.27 18.93 -40.59
CA ALA A 536 21.94 20.34 -40.65
C ALA A 536 20.46 20.47 -41.04
N ALA A 537 19.69 21.11 -40.16
CA ALA A 537 18.31 21.46 -40.46
C ALA A 537 18.28 22.78 -41.26
N THR A 538 17.83 22.70 -42.51
CA THR A 538 17.45 23.88 -43.26
C THR A 538 15.95 24.05 -43.15
N GLY A 539 15.53 25.18 -42.57
CA GLY A 539 14.14 25.55 -42.48
C GLY A 539 13.61 26.21 -43.75
N VAL A 540 12.34 25.96 -44.04
CA VAL A 540 11.42 26.86 -44.74
C VAL A 540 10.10 26.78 -43.94
#